data_1c18dec8fa45d070a45565084e6a8105
#
_entry.id   1c18dec8fa45d070a45565084e6a8105
#
_cell.length_a   1.000
_cell.length_b   1.000
_cell.length_c   1.000
_cell.angle_alpha   90.00
_cell.angle_beta   90.00
_cell.angle_gamma   90.00
#
_symmetry.space_group_name_H-M   'P 1'
#
loop_
_entity.id
_entity.type
_entity.pdbx_description
1 polymer ?
#
loop_
_entity_poly.entity_id
_entity_poly.type
_entity_poly.pdbx_seq_one_letter_code
_entity_poly.pdbx_strand_id
1 'polypeptide(L)'
;MNSIIEIKHLKKHFGSLEVLNDIDFHCDKGEVITIIGSSGSGKSTLLRCINLLETPDAGEILYHDKDILKGEININEHRTHVGMVFQSFNLFNNKSVLENCMLGQIKVLKRSKADAKEKAMLFLKKVGMEIGRASCRERV
;
A
#
# COMPACT_ATOMS: atom_id res chain seq x y z
N MET A 1 8.39 -5.37 -22.86
CA MET A 1 8.90 -4.98 -21.56
C MET A 1 7.95 -5.57 -20.52
N ASN A 2 8.47 -6.11 -19.41
CA ASN A 2 7.64 -6.85 -18.45
C ASN A 2 7.35 -5.97 -17.22
N SER A 3 7.10 -4.67 -17.47
CA SER A 3 6.86 -3.70 -16.42
C SER A 3 5.52 -3.98 -15.73
N ILE A 4 5.55 -4.08 -14.40
CA ILE A 4 4.33 -4.23 -13.59
C ILE A 4 3.72 -2.86 -13.30
N ILE A 5 4.59 -1.87 -13.03
CA ILE A 5 4.19 -0.48 -12.79
C ILE A 5 5.04 0.42 -13.68
N GLU A 6 4.39 1.30 -14.40
CA GLU A 6 5.03 2.35 -15.17
C GLU A 6 4.36 3.69 -14.86
N ILE A 7 5.16 4.71 -14.61
CA ILE A 7 4.72 6.07 -14.32
C ILE A 7 5.32 6.98 -15.36
N LYS A 8 4.49 7.87 -15.93
CA LYS A 8 4.90 8.83 -16.96
C LYS A 8 4.46 10.23 -16.58
N HIS A 9 5.43 11.14 -16.56
CA HIS A 9 5.22 12.57 -16.38
C HIS A 9 4.38 12.93 -15.14
N LEU A 10 4.56 12.18 -14.03
CA LEU A 10 3.74 12.34 -12.84
C LEU A 10 4.02 13.66 -12.15
N LYS A 11 2.95 14.41 -11.86
CA LYS A 11 3.01 15.68 -11.14
C LYS A 11 2.08 15.69 -9.95
N LYS A 12 2.54 16.30 -8.85
CA LYS A 12 1.73 16.48 -7.64
C LYS A 12 2.08 17.75 -6.91
N HIS A 13 1.07 18.55 -6.61
CA HIS A 13 1.16 19.75 -5.81
C HIS A 13 0.35 19.62 -4.51
N PHE A 14 0.77 20.32 -3.48
CA PHE A 14 -0.01 20.58 -2.28
C PHE A 14 -0.08 22.09 -2.08
N GLY A 15 -1.20 22.69 -2.48
CA GLY A 15 -1.32 24.15 -2.59
C GLY A 15 -0.31 24.69 -3.60
N SER A 16 0.56 25.60 -3.17
CA SER A 16 1.63 26.17 -4.02
C SER A 16 2.92 25.33 -4.04
N LEU A 17 3.01 24.29 -3.23
CA LEU A 17 4.21 23.45 -3.16
C LEU A 17 4.14 22.33 -4.19
N GLU A 18 5.05 22.36 -5.16
CA GLU A 18 5.27 21.28 -6.11
C GLU A 18 6.12 20.19 -5.44
N VAL A 19 5.55 18.97 -5.27
CA VAL A 19 6.20 17.86 -4.57
C VAL A 19 6.70 16.81 -5.54
N LEU A 20 5.96 16.53 -6.60
CA LEU A 20 6.39 15.69 -7.71
C LEU A 20 6.35 16.54 -8.98
N ASN A 21 7.47 16.63 -9.66
CA ASN A 21 7.62 17.39 -10.90
C ASN A 21 8.18 16.50 -11.98
N ASP A 22 7.30 16.10 -12.90
CA ASP A 22 7.64 15.36 -14.11
C ASP A 22 8.41 14.05 -13.84
N ILE A 23 7.86 13.21 -12.96
CA ILE A 23 8.50 11.97 -12.52
C ILE A 23 8.16 10.83 -13.48
N ASP A 24 9.20 10.22 -14.05
CA ASP A 24 9.12 8.95 -14.76
C ASP A 24 9.73 7.83 -13.90
N PHE A 25 9.07 6.68 -13.90
CA PHE A 25 9.48 5.55 -13.07
C PHE A 25 8.91 4.25 -13.66
N HIS A 26 9.65 3.16 -13.54
CA HIS A 26 9.13 1.84 -13.85
C HIS A 26 9.63 0.81 -12.85
N CYS A 27 8.88 -0.29 -12.72
CA CYS A 27 9.22 -1.44 -11.89
C CYS A 27 8.85 -2.72 -12.63
N ASP A 28 9.83 -3.57 -12.83
CA ASP A 28 9.65 -4.85 -13.50
C ASP A 28 9.34 -5.98 -12.49
N LYS A 29 8.86 -7.10 -13.01
CA LYS A 29 8.51 -8.25 -12.19
C LYS A 29 9.75 -8.83 -11.49
N GLY A 30 9.69 -8.92 -10.15
CA GLY A 30 10.76 -9.46 -9.31
C GLY A 30 11.85 -8.46 -8.98
N GLU A 31 11.70 -7.22 -9.41
CA GLU A 31 12.64 -6.14 -9.11
C GLU A 31 12.45 -5.60 -7.69
N VAL A 32 13.54 -5.16 -7.08
CA VAL A 32 13.56 -4.43 -5.80
C VAL A 32 14.15 -3.06 -6.04
N ILE A 33 13.34 -2.02 -5.81
CA ILE A 33 13.74 -0.63 -6.08
C ILE A 33 13.86 0.13 -4.75
N THR A 34 14.94 0.89 -4.62
CA THR A 34 15.17 1.78 -3.47
C THR A 34 15.09 3.23 -3.92
N ILE A 35 14.20 4.01 -3.30
CA ILE A 35 14.06 5.44 -3.54
C ILE A 35 14.78 6.21 -2.43
N ILE A 36 15.82 6.95 -2.79
CA ILE A 36 16.67 7.73 -1.88
C ILE A 36 16.41 9.21 -2.07
N GLY A 37 16.47 9.97 -0.99
CA GLY A 37 16.31 11.43 -1.01
C GLY A 37 16.13 12.00 0.40
N SER A 38 16.25 13.30 0.55
CA SER A 38 16.04 14.03 1.80
C SER A 38 14.62 13.89 2.35
N SER A 39 14.41 14.25 3.62
CA SER A 39 13.05 14.34 4.18
C SER A 39 12.26 15.40 3.39
N GLY A 40 10.99 15.10 3.09
CA GLY A 40 10.13 16.01 2.32
C GLY A 40 10.32 15.98 0.80
N SER A 41 11.23 15.17 0.25
CA SER A 41 11.50 15.11 -1.20
C SER A 41 10.44 14.36 -2.04
N GLY A 42 9.26 14.08 -1.49
CA GLY A 42 8.15 13.47 -2.26
C GLY A 42 8.13 11.94 -2.33
N LYS A 43 9.11 11.22 -1.73
CA LYS A 43 9.17 9.73 -1.78
C LYS A 43 7.87 9.06 -1.32
N SER A 44 7.35 9.47 -0.17
CA SER A 44 6.08 8.92 0.35
C SER A 44 4.87 9.35 -0.48
N THR A 45 4.93 10.53 -1.09
CA THR A 45 3.89 11.02 -2.00
C THR A 45 3.85 10.18 -3.27
N LEU A 46 5.02 9.87 -3.85
CA LEU A 46 5.12 8.97 -5.01
C LEU A 46 4.50 7.59 -4.70
N LEU A 47 4.90 6.96 -3.58
CA LEU A 47 4.33 5.67 -3.17
C LEU A 47 2.81 5.73 -2.93
N ARG A 48 2.31 6.84 -2.37
CA ARG A 48 0.86 7.05 -2.19
C ARG A 48 0.13 7.25 -3.50
N CYS A 49 0.74 7.90 -4.48
CA CYS A 49 0.17 8.02 -5.83
C CYS A 49 0.08 6.66 -6.52
N ILE A 50 1.10 5.81 -6.41
CA ILE A 50 1.09 4.45 -6.97
C ILE A 50 -0.10 3.63 -6.44
N ASN A 51 -0.45 3.79 -5.16
CA ASN A 51 -1.59 3.10 -4.55
C ASN A 51 -2.89 3.92 -4.55
N LEU A 52 -2.90 5.06 -5.26
CA LEU A 52 -4.03 6.01 -5.31
C LEU A 52 -4.56 6.43 -3.92
N LEU A 53 -3.70 6.46 -2.91
CA LEU A 53 -3.99 7.10 -1.62
C LEU A 53 -3.86 8.63 -1.73
N GLU A 54 -3.09 9.10 -2.72
CA GLU A 54 -3.02 10.48 -3.20
C GLU A 54 -3.31 10.48 -4.70
N THR A 55 -4.17 11.39 -5.14
CA THR A 55 -4.45 11.57 -6.56
C THR A 55 -3.41 12.51 -7.16
N PRO A 56 -2.64 12.12 -8.17
CA PRO A 56 -1.74 13.02 -8.87
C PRO A 56 -2.54 14.09 -9.63
N ASP A 57 -1.88 15.23 -9.91
CA ASP A 57 -2.50 16.33 -10.65
C ASP A 57 -2.34 16.17 -12.15
N ALA A 58 -1.29 15.46 -12.60
CA ALA A 58 -1.05 15.13 -14.00
C ALA A 58 -0.17 13.89 -14.12
N GLY A 59 -0.08 13.35 -15.33
CA GLY A 59 0.69 12.17 -15.66
C GLY A 59 -0.15 10.91 -15.79
N GLU A 60 0.52 9.78 -15.96
CA GLU A 60 -0.10 8.46 -16.11
C GLU A 60 0.51 7.48 -15.12
N ILE A 61 -0.31 6.57 -14.59
CA ILE A 61 0.17 5.43 -13.80
C ILE A 61 -0.43 4.17 -14.41
N LEU A 62 0.44 3.36 -14.99
CA LEU A 62 0.07 2.11 -15.64
C LEU A 62 0.37 0.94 -14.70
N TYR A 63 -0.60 0.07 -14.52
CA TYR A 63 -0.46 -1.21 -13.84
C TYR A 63 -0.81 -2.32 -14.84
N HIS A 64 0.19 -3.14 -15.22
CA HIS A 64 0.06 -4.10 -16.31
C HIS A 64 -0.53 -3.47 -17.58
N ASP A 65 0.08 -2.39 -18.03
CA ASP A 65 -0.28 -1.60 -19.23
C ASP A 65 -1.68 -0.95 -19.19
N LYS A 66 -2.38 -0.97 -18.06
CA LYS A 66 -3.69 -0.33 -17.87
C LYS A 66 -3.57 0.92 -17.02
N ASP A 67 -4.10 2.02 -17.50
CA ASP A 67 -4.08 3.30 -16.80
C ASP A 67 -5.08 3.31 -15.64
N ILE A 68 -4.55 3.32 -14.41
CA ILE A 68 -5.36 3.33 -13.20
C ILE A 68 -6.03 4.69 -12.95
N LEU A 69 -5.50 5.78 -13.52
CA LEU A 69 -6.09 7.12 -13.39
C LEU A 69 -7.29 7.31 -14.31
N LYS A 70 -7.31 6.64 -15.46
CA LYS A 70 -8.44 6.66 -16.40
C LYS A 70 -9.57 5.70 -16.01
N GLY A 71 -9.43 4.97 -14.91
CA GLY A 71 -10.46 4.06 -14.43
C GLY A 71 -10.52 2.73 -15.19
N GLU A 72 -9.46 2.36 -15.89
CA GLU A 72 -9.35 1.08 -16.61
C GLU A 72 -9.28 -0.12 -15.65
N ILE A 73 -8.95 0.15 -14.38
CA ILE A 73 -8.96 -0.83 -13.30
C ILE A 73 -9.76 -0.27 -12.13
N ASN A 74 -10.54 -1.11 -11.47
CA ASN A 74 -11.20 -0.73 -10.23
C ASN A 74 -10.16 -0.47 -9.13
N ILE A 75 -10.22 0.69 -8.48
CA ILE A 75 -9.26 1.12 -7.44
C ILE A 75 -9.18 0.12 -6.29
N ASN A 76 -10.32 -0.46 -5.88
CA ASN A 76 -10.33 -1.45 -4.81
C ASN A 76 -9.63 -2.75 -5.25
N GLU A 77 -9.81 -3.15 -6.50
CA GLU A 77 -9.10 -4.28 -7.10
C GLU A 77 -7.59 -4.01 -7.16
N HIS A 78 -7.19 -2.85 -7.68
CA HIS A 78 -5.78 -2.41 -7.69
C HIS A 78 -5.14 -2.52 -6.30
N ARG A 79 -5.80 -2.00 -5.26
CA ARG A 79 -5.32 -2.06 -3.87
C ARG A 79 -5.27 -3.46 -3.27
N THR A 80 -5.90 -4.47 -3.87
CA THR A 80 -5.73 -5.87 -3.44
C THR A 80 -4.42 -6.46 -3.93
N HIS A 81 -3.87 -5.94 -5.03
CA HIS A 81 -2.64 -6.41 -5.66
C HIS A 81 -1.42 -5.58 -5.27
N VAL A 82 -1.61 -4.30 -5.01
CA VAL A 82 -0.53 -3.37 -4.60
C VAL A 82 -0.65 -3.08 -3.10
N GLY A 83 0.07 -3.85 -2.30
CA GLY A 83 0.13 -3.64 -0.85
C GLY A 83 1.02 -2.45 -0.46
N MET A 84 0.64 -1.72 0.58
CA MET A 84 1.46 -0.64 1.14
C MET A 84 1.74 -0.88 2.62
N VAL A 85 3.02 -0.82 3.00
CA VAL A 85 3.44 -0.82 4.40
C VAL A 85 3.68 0.63 4.82
N PHE A 86 2.89 1.12 5.75
CA PHE A 86 2.99 2.49 6.24
C PHE A 86 4.08 2.65 7.28
N GLN A 87 4.65 3.85 7.37
CA GLN A 87 5.65 4.20 8.39
C GLN A 87 5.05 4.19 9.81
N SER A 88 3.78 4.60 9.95
CA SER A 88 2.97 4.39 11.15
C SER A 88 2.21 3.08 11.02
N PHE A 89 2.04 2.35 12.10
CA PHE A 89 1.46 0.99 12.07
C PHE A 89 0.03 0.91 11.53
N ASN A 90 -0.72 2.01 11.49
CA ASN A 90 -2.10 2.13 10.98
C ASN A 90 -3.05 1.03 11.51
N LEU A 91 -2.87 0.67 12.77
CA LEU A 91 -3.71 -0.32 13.41
C LEU A 91 -5.02 0.31 13.88
N PHE A 92 -6.09 -0.46 13.83
CA PHE A 92 -7.35 -0.10 14.44
C PHE A 92 -7.24 -0.30 15.95
N ASN A 93 -7.15 0.79 16.71
CA ASN A 93 -6.92 0.77 18.17
C ASN A 93 -8.04 0.09 18.97
N ASN A 94 -9.25 0.02 18.39
CA ASN A 94 -10.41 -0.66 18.98
C ASN A 94 -10.46 -2.16 18.65
N LYS A 95 -9.41 -2.72 18.07
CA LYS A 95 -9.31 -4.13 17.67
C LYS A 95 -8.06 -4.77 18.26
N SER A 96 -8.16 -6.06 18.55
CA SER A 96 -7.01 -6.86 18.94
C SER A 96 -6.04 -7.02 17.76
N VAL A 97 -4.80 -7.44 18.03
CA VAL A 97 -3.80 -7.76 17.00
C VAL A 97 -4.36 -8.78 15.99
N LEU A 98 -4.98 -9.84 16.49
CA LEU A 98 -5.59 -10.87 15.65
C LEU A 98 -6.69 -10.29 14.75
N GLU A 99 -7.58 -9.47 15.29
CA GLU A 99 -8.65 -8.83 14.51
C GLU A 99 -8.10 -7.88 13.44
N ASN A 100 -7.03 -7.13 13.74
CA ASN A 100 -6.33 -6.30 12.76
C ASN A 100 -5.79 -7.15 11.59
N CYS A 101 -5.16 -8.29 11.89
CA CYS A 101 -4.65 -9.21 10.87
C CYS A 101 -5.76 -9.88 10.04
N MET A 102 -6.96 -10.06 10.62
CA MET A 102 -8.10 -10.71 9.95
C MET A 102 -8.91 -9.74 9.10
N LEU A 103 -8.94 -8.45 9.45
CA LEU A 103 -9.90 -7.48 8.90
C LEU A 103 -9.84 -7.38 7.37
N GLY A 104 -8.66 -7.18 6.81
CA GLY A 104 -8.45 -7.11 5.35
C GLY A 104 -8.84 -8.41 4.65
N GLN A 105 -8.51 -9.55 5.25
CA GLN A 105 -8.83 -10.85 4.70
C GLN A 105 -10.36 -11.08 4.60
N ILE A 106 -11.11 -10.64 5.62
CA ILE A 106 -12.57 -10.81 5.64
C ILE A 106 -13.26 -9.76 4.76
N LYS A 107 -12.89 -8.48 4.93
CA LYS A 107 -13.60 -7.37 4.27
C LYS A 107 -13.28 -7.25 2.80
N VAL A 108 -12.01 -7.41 2.43
CA VAL A 108 -11.52 -7.21 1.06
C VAL A 108 -11.46 -8.53 0.30
N LEU A 109 -10.77 -9.54 0.84
CA LEU A 109 -10.59 -10.83 0.17
C LEU A 109 -11.78 -11.78 0.34
N LYS A 110 -12.81 -11.38 1.10
CA LYS A 110 -14.04 -12.15 1.34
C LYS A 110 -13.81 -13.56 1.90
N ARG A 111 -12.68 -13.76 2.59
CA ARG A 111 -12.38 -15.05 3.25
C ARG A 111 -13.34 -15.31 4.39
N SER A 112 -13.59 -16.59 4.69
CA SER A 112 -14.33 -16.98 5.87
C SER A 112 -13.60 -16.50 7.15
N LYS A 113 -14.34 -16.29 8.23
CA LYS A 113 -13.74 -15.89 9.52
C LYS A 113 -12.78 -16.96 10.07
N ALA A 114 -13.09 -18.25 9.80
CA ALA A 114 -12.25 -19.38 10.22
C ALA A 114 -10.91 -19.36 9.47
N ASP A 115 -10.93 -19.28 8.13
CA ASP A 115 -9.72 -19.28 7.30
C ASP A 115 -8.86 -18.03 7.57
N ALA A 116 -9.52 -16.86 7.75
CA ALA A 116 -8.82 -15.62 8.08
C ALA A 116 -8.11 -15.71 9.43
N LYS A 117 -8.73 -16.34 10.43
CA LYS A 117 -8.15 -16.59 11.74
C LYS A 117 -6.96 -17.55 11.66
N GLU A 118 -7.11 -18.67 10.97
CA GLU A 118 -6.03 -19.67 10.80
C GLU A 118 -4.80 -19.04 10.15
N LYS A 119 -4.99 -18.29 9.05
CA LYS A 119 -3.89 -17.62 8.36
C LYS A 119 -3.25 -16.53 9.23
N ALA A 120 -4.05 -15.72 9.92
CA ALA A 120 -3.52 -14.69 10.81
C ALA A 120 -2.69 -15.31 11.93
N MET A 121 -3.15 -16.41 12.54
CA MET A 121 -2.44 -17.16 13.56
C MET A 121 -1.10 -17.71 13.05
N LEU A 122 -1.11 -18.29 11.86
CA LEU A 122 0.11 -18.82 11.23
C LEU A 122 1.18 -17.74 11.07
N PHE A 123 0.81 -16.55 10.58
CA PHE A 123 1.76 -15.46 10.38
C PHE A 123 2.19 -14.82 11.71
N LEU A 124 1.29 -14.65 12.68
CA LEU A 124 1.66 -14.15 14.01
C LEU A 124 2.67 -15.09 14.69
N LYS A 125 2.48 -16.39 14.59
CA LYS A 125 3.44 -17.38 15.08
C LYS A 125 4.80 -17.27 14.40
N LYS A 126 4.84 -17.08 13.06
CA LYS A 126 6.08 -16.90 12.31
C LYS A 126 6.91 -15.71 12.77
N VAL A 127 6.26 -14.64 13.24
CA VAL A 127 6.94 -13.44 13.75
C VAL A 127 7.11 -13.46 15.28
N GLY A 128 6.89 -14.62 15.95
CA GLY A 128 7.10 -14.78 17.37
C GLY A 128 6.03 -14.13 18.26
N MET A 129 4.89 -13.73 17.70
CA MET A 129 3.76 -13.16 18.43
C MET A 129 2.81 -14.28 18.85
N GLU A 130 3.02 -14.86 20.04
CA GLU A 130 2.08 -15.81 20.60
C GLU A 130 0.82 -15.12 21.13
N ILE A 131 -0.34 -15.74 20.86
CA ILE A 131 -1.64 -15.19 21.23
C ILE A 131 -1.84 -15.31 22.74
N GLY A 132 -1.86 -14.21 23.39
CA GLY A 132 -2.05 -14.08 24.84
C GLY A 132 -1.37 -12.85 25.43
N ARG A 133 -0.43 -12.22 24.72
CA ARG A 133 0.35 -11.08 25.23
C ARG A 133 0.23 -9.78 24.43
N ALA A 134 -0.53 -9.74 23.36
CA ALA A 134 -0.63 -8.56 22.53
C ALA A 134 -2.05 -8.00 22.52
N SER A 135 -2.43 -7.28 23.57
CA SER A 135 -3.45 -6.25 23.40
C SER A 135 -2.79 -5.05 22.72
N CYS A 136 -3.40 -4.49 21.68
CA CYS A 136 -2.94 -3.26 21.02
C CYS A 136 -2.85 -2.04 21.98
N ARG A 137 -3.26 -2.19 23.24
CA ARG A 137 -3.27 -1.14 24.26
C ARG A 137 -1.95 -0.94 25.00
N GLU A 138 -0.97 -1.81 24.83
CA GLU A 138 0.21 -1.79 25.72
C GLU A 138 1.48 -1.16 25.14
N ARG A 139 1.45 -0.55 23.94
CA ARG A 139 2.63 0.19 23.44
C ARG A 139 2.21 1.39 22.58
N VAL A 140 1.75 2.40 23.20
CA VAL A 140 1.88 3.77 22.72
C VAL A 140 2.47 4.59 23.85
#